data_92ff3eb9f49ab76fe756b1e53e2499a1
#
_entry.id   92ff3eb9f49ab76fe756b1e53e2499a1
#
_cell.length_a   1.000
_cell.length_b   1.000
_cell.length_c   1.000
_cell.angle_alpha   90.00
_cell.angle_beta   90.00
_cell.angle_gamma   90.00
#
_symmetry.space_group_name_H-M   'P 1'
#
loop_
_entity.id
_entity.type
_entity.pdbx_description
1 polymer ?
#
loop_
_entity_poly.entity_id
_entity_poly.type
_entity_poly.pdbx_seq_one_letter_code
_entity_poly.pdbx_strand_id
1 'polypeptide(L)'
;MQLAAMVEWAIAGARNQPLVLVLEDLQWFDPTSIDLVHALSDRCAEAPILLLATARLEFRPPWRSQPHHKVISLAPLDEAQVQHIIAELAVRRTLSADVMRRVSERAGGVPLCPRDAVS
;
A
#
# COMPACT_ATOMS: atom_id res chain seq x y z
N MET A 1 -3.50 22.32 19.09
CA MET A 1 -3.24 22.23 17.68
C MET A 1 -3.98 21.05 17.07
N GLN A 2 -4.46 21.23 15.89
CA GLN A 2 -5.36 20.30 15.24
C GLN A 2 -4.77 18.90 15.03
N LEU A 3 -3.47 18.81 14.76
CA LEU A 3 -2.79 17.53 14.54
C LEU A 3 -2.90 16.61 15.77
N ALA A 4 -2.55 17.15 16.94
CA ALA A 4 -2.63 16.38 18.19
C ALA A 4 -4.08 15.98 18.51
N ALA A 5 -5.03 16.87 18.24
CA ALA A 5 -6.45 16.58 18.45
C ALA A 5 -6.95 15.47 17.53
N MET A 6 -6.49 15.45 16.28
CA MET A 6 -6.87 14.39 15.33
C MET A 6 -6.34 13.03 15.77
N VAL A 7 -5.10 12.99 16.25
CA VAL A 7 -4.50 11.75 16.75
C VAL A 7 -5.25 11.24 17.97
N GLU A 8 -5.54 12.14 18.93
CA GLU A 8 -6.30 11.77 20.11
C GLU A 8 -7.70 11.27 19.77
N TRP A 9 -8.35 11.92 18.82
CA TRP A 9 -9.68 11.51 18.37
C TRP A 9 -9.64 10.09 17.77
N ALA A 10 -8.65 9.81 16.92
CA ALA A 10 -8.49 8.50 16.29
C ALA A 10 -8.24 7.41 17.33
N ILE A 11 -7.39 7.68 18.29
CA ILE A 11 -7.06 6.72 19.37
C ILE A 11 -8.27 6.48 20.26
N ALA A 12 -8.98 7.52 20.64
CA ALA A 12 -10.18 7.39 21.46
C ALA A 12 -11.27 6.60 20.72
N GLY A 13 -11.46 6.87 19.46
CA GLY A 13 -12.42 6.13 18.63
C GLY A 13 -12.05 4.67 18.49
N ALA A 14 -10.77 4.36 18.32
CA ALA A 14 -10.28 3.00 18.17
C ALA A 14 -10.46 2.16 19.44
N ARG A 15 -10.43 2.79 20.61
CA ARG A 15 -10.68 2.08 21.87
C ARG A 15 -12.12 1.58 21.99
N ASN A 16 -13.05 2.27 21.36
CA ASN A 16 -14.44 1.83 21.31
C ASN A 16 -14.67 0.76 20.23
N GLN A 17 -14.01 0.89 19.09
CA GLN A 17 -14.15 -0.03 17.97
C GLN A 17 -12.83 -0.07 17.20
N PRO A 18 -12.26 -1.26 16.99
CA PRO A 18 -11.00 -1.39 16.25
C PRO A 18 -11.03 -0.64 14.92
N LEU A 19 -9.93 0.01 14.58
CA LEU A 19 -9.83 0.88 13.42
C LEU A 19 -8.75 0.38 12.48
N VAL A 20 -9.07 0.31 11.20
CA VAL A 20 -8.09 0.07 10.14
C VAL A 20 -8.00 1.34 9.30
N LEU A 21 -6.81 1.90 9.22
CA LEU A 21 -6.51 3.06 8.38
C LEU A 21 -5.63 2.61 7.23
N VAL A 22 -6.08 2.87 6.01
CA VAL A 22 -5.31 2.57 4.81
C VAL A 22 -4.90 3.88 4.16
N LEU A 23 -3.60 4.09 3.99
CA LEU A 23 -3.02 5.30 3.43
C LEU A 23 -2.23 4.92 2.19
N GLU A 24 -2.74 5.27 1.04
CA GLU A 24 -2.11 4.89 -0.23
C GLU A 24 -1.20 6.01 -0.75
N ASP A 25 -0.05 5.62 -1.29
CA ASP A 25 0.86 6.52 -2.01
C ASP A 25 1.39 7.66 -1.13
N LEU A 26 2.05 7.30 -0.03
CA LEU A 26 2.62 8.28 0.91
C LEU A 26 3.55 9.29 0.22
N GLN A 27 4.17 8.92 -0.89
CA GLN A 27 5.08 9.81 -1.61
C GLN A 27 4.37 11.06 -2.15
N TRP A 28 3.05 11.06 -2.24
CA TRP A 28 2.25 12.20 -2.70
C TRP A 28 1.67 13.04 -1.56
N PHE A 29 1.90 12.63 -0.31
CA PHE A 29 1.37 13.36 0.83
C PHE A 29 2.13 14.66 1.06
N ASP A 30 1.41 15.70 1.45
CA ASP A 30 2.01 16.96 1.85
C ASP A 30 2.70 16.82 3.23
N PRO A 31 3.59 17.75 3.60
CA PRO A 31 4.30 17.67 4.87
C PRO A 31 3.40 17.57 6.10
N THR A 32 2.29 18.28 6.13
CA THR A 32 1.35 18.24 7.25
C THR A 32 0.70 16.87 7.39
N SER A 33 0.32 16.26 6.27
CA SER A 33 -0.26 14.92 6.28
C SER A 33 0.77 13.88 6.71
N ILE A 34 2.02 14.02 6.29
CA ILE A 34 3.11 13.15 6.73
C ILE A 34 3.34 13.28 8.24
N ASP A 35 3.25 14.49 8.78
CA ASP A 35 3.34 14.71 10.24
C ASP A 35 2.23 13.98 10.97
N LEU A 36 1.02 13.98 10.44
CA LEU A 36 -0.11 13.25 11.00
C LEU A 36 0.15 11.74 10.98
N VAL A 37 0.62 11.23 9.86
CA VAL A 37 0.96 9.79 9.73
C VAL A 37 2.05 9.42 10.73
N HIS A 38 3.06 10.26 10.87
CA HIS A 38 4.14 10.06 11.84
C HIS A 38 3.57 9.95 13.27
N ALA A 39 2.76 10.92 13.67
CA ALA A 39 2.17 10.93 15.01
C ALA A 39 1.29 9.69 15.24
N LEU A 40 0.49 9.29 14.25
CA LEU A 40 -0.33 8.09 14.34
C LEU A 40 0.53 6.83 14.42
N SER A 41 1.59 6.75 13.63
CA SER A 41 2.46 5.57 13.61
C SER A 41 3.19 5.37 14.95
N ASP A 42 3.53 6.46 15.63
CA ASP A 42 4.14 6.37 16.95
C ASP A 42 3.16 5.85 18.01
N ARG A 43 1.91 6.21 17.89
CA ARG A 43 0.91 5.95 18.93
C ARG A 43 -0.08 4.83 18.60
N CYS A 44 -0.02 4.25 17.41
CA CYS A 44 -1.00 3.24 17.03
C CYS A 44 -0.92 1.95 17.87
N ALA A 45 0.18 1.72 18.59
CA ALA A 45 0.29 0.59 19.51
C ALA A 45 -0.51 0.79 20.80
N GLU A 46 -0.97 2.00 21.09
CA GLU A 46 -1.73 2.32 22.30
C GLU A 46 -3.21 1.94 22.21
N ALA A 47 -3.69 1.59 21.03
CA ALA A 47 -5.09 1.28 20.77
C ALA A 47 -5.19 0.24 19.66
N PRO A 48 -6.36 -0.41 19.48
CA PRO A 48 -6.52 -1.40 18.42
C PRO A 48 -6.64 -0.73 17.05
N ILE A 49 -5.53 -0.20 16.56
CA ILE A 49 -5.41 0.46 15.26
C ILE A 49 -4.44 -0.32 14.40
N LEU A 50 -4.87 -0.70 13.19
CA LEU A 50 -3.98 -1.16 12.15
C LEU A 50 -3.78 -0.02 11.15
N LEU A 51 -2.57 0.48 11.05
CA LEU A 51 -2.19 1.50 10.09
C LEU A 51 -1.45 0.82 8.94
N LEU A 52 -2.08 0.79 7.79
CA LEU A 52 -1.51 0.18 6.60
C LEU A 52 -1.21 1.28 5.58
N ALA A 53 0.04 1.39 5.18
CA ALA A 53 0.44 2.43 4.25
C ALA A 53 1.21 1.85 3.07
N THR A 54 1.01 2.43 1.90
CA THR A 54 1.79 2.09 0.71
C THR A 54 2.62 3.28 0.28
N ALA A 55 3.79 3.00 -0.28
CA ALA A 55 4.68 4.02 -0.81
C ALA A 55 5.62 3.39 -1.83
N ARG A 56 6.21 4.23 -2.67
CA ARG A 56 7.25 3.79 -3.59
C ARG A 56 8.55 3.49 -2.83
N LEU A 57 9.40 2.65 -3.42
CA LEU A 57 10.66 2.25 -2.79
C LEU A 57 11.58 3.42 -2.48
N GLU A 58 11.56 4.47 -3.29
CA GLU A 58 12.38 5.65 -3.09
C GLU A 58 11.87 6.58 -1.98
N PHE A 59 10.66 6.36 -1.49
CA PHE A 59 10.11 7.15 -0.39
C PHE A 59 10.90 6.90 0.89
N ARG A 60 11.31 7.96 1.58
CA ARG A 60 12.02 7.89 2.86
C ARG A 60 11.15 8.50 3.94
N PRO A 61 10.53 7.68 4.79
CA PRO A 61 9.73 8.21 5.90
C PRO A 61 10.61 9.00 6.87
N PRO A 62 10.11 10.13 7.40
CA PRO A 62 10.88 10.94 8.33
C PRO A 62 10.94 10.36 9.76
N TRP A 63 10.18 9.31 10.01
CA TRP A 63 10.14 8.67 11.32
C TRP A 63 11.08 7.47 11.40
N ARG A 64 11.48 7.13 12.61
CA ARG A 64 12.28 5.94 12.87
C ARG A 64 11.36 4.73 13.00
N SER A 65 11.86 3.57 12.62
CA SER A 65 11.15 2.32 12.80
C SER A 65 11.00 2.00 14.29
N GLN A 66 9.78 1.68 14.69
CA GLN A 66 9.45 1.29 16.06
C GLN A 66 9.23 -0.23 16.12
N PRO A 67 9.27 -0.85 17.33
CA PRO A 67 9.03 -2.29 17.44
C PRO A 67 7.71 -2.77 16.87
N HIS A 68 6.68 -1.91 16.89
CA HIS A 68 5.36 -2.24 16.35
C HIS A 68 5.21 -1.93 14.86
N HIS A 69 6.27 -1.41 14.21
CA HIS A 69 6.26 -1.15 12.77
C HIS A 69 6.76 -2.39 12.03
N LYS A 70 6.18 -2.66 10.89
CA LYS A 70 6.65 -3.70 9.99
C LYS A 70 6.72 -3.14 8.58
N VAL A 71 7.86 -3.28 7.94
CA VAL A 71 8.06 -2.86 6.57
C VAL A 71 8.10 -4.10 5.69
N ILE A 72 7.26 -4.09 4.66
CA ILE A 72 7.22 -5.15 3.66
C ILE A 72 7.68 -4.54 2.34
N SER A 73 8.83 -4.97 1.86
CA SER A 73 9.35 -4.50 0.57
C SER A 73 8.94 -5.48 -0.52
N LEU A 74 8.21 -4.96 -1.51
CA LEU A 74 7.75 -5.75 -2.64
C LEU A 74 8.67 -5.50 -3.82
N ALA A 75 9.31 -6.55 -4.28
CA ALA A 75 10.10 -6.47 -5.51
C ALA A 75 9.19 -6.58 -6.72
N PRO A 76 9.57 -5.98 -7.87
CA PRO A 76 8.86 -6.22 -9.11
C PRO A 76 8.81 -7.72 -9.42
N LEU A 77 7.72 -8.17 -10.01
CA LEU A 77 7.56 -9.56 -10.39
C LEU A 77 8.54 -9.90 -11.51
N ASP A 78 9.10 -11.11 -11.47
CA ASP A 78 9.89 -11.60 -12.59
C ASP A 78 8.96 -12.04 -13.73
N GLU A 79 9.56 -12.33 -14.90
CA GLU A 79 8.78 -12.68 -16.08
C GLU A 79 7.93 -13.94 -15.85
N ALA A 80 8.47 -14.92 -15.17
CA ALA A 80 7.75 -16.16 -14.88
C ALA A 80 6.54 -15.92 -14.00
N GLN A 81 6.67 -15.06 -12.99
CA GLN A 81 5.57 -14.70 -12.10
C GLN A 81 4.48 -13.92 -12.84
N VAL A 82 4.87 -12.99 -13.71
CA VAL A 82 3.93 -12.24 -14.55
C VAL A 82 3.17 -13.18 -15.46
N GLN A 83 3.87 -14.11 -16.12
CA GLN A 83 3.25 -15.10 -16.99
C GLN A 83 2.26 -15.99 -16.24
N HIS A 84 2.60 -16.37 -15.02
CA HIS A 84 1.71 -17.17 -14.17
C HIS A 84 0.41 -16.43 -13.87
N ILE A 85 0.49 -15.16 -13.48
CA ILE A 85 -0.69 -14.34 -13.21
C ILE A 85 -1.56 -14.18 -14.45
N ILE A 86 -0.93 -13.90 -15.59
CA ILE A 86 -1.63 -13.74 -16.86
C ILE A 86 -2.31 -15.04 -17.28
N ALA A 87 -1.64 -16.18 -17.09
CA ALA A 87 -2.20 -17.48 -17.40
C ALA A 87 -3.45 -17.77 -16.55
N GLU A 88 -3.42 -17.44 -15.25
CA GLU A 88 -4.59 -17.60 -14.40
C GLU A 88 -5.75 -16.69 -14.82
N LEU A 89 -5.46 -15.46 -15.20
CA LEU A 89 -6.47 -14.55 -15.72
C LEU A 89 -7.04 -15.05 -17.06
N ALA A 90 -6.19 -15.63 -17.91
CA ALA A 90 -6.60 -16.18 -19.19
C ALA A 90 -7.59 -17.34 -19.04
N VAL A 91 -7.39 -18.18 -18.04
CA VAL A 91 -8.33 -19.27 -17.73
C VAL A 91 -9.73 -18.73 -17.44
N ARG A 92 -9.80 -17.55 -16.83
CA ARG A 92 -11.08 -16.93 -16.49
C ARG A 92 -11.67 -16.07 -17.60
N ARG A 93 -10.82 -15.49 -18.48
CA ARG A 93 -11.25 -14.48 -19.47
C ARG A 93 -10.85 -14.79 -20.91
N THR A 94 -10.24 -15.92 -21.15
CA THR A 94 -9.86 -16.37 -22.50
C THR A 94 -9.04 -15.33 -23.28
N LEU A 95 -7.88 -14.93 -22.74
CA LEU A 95 -6.98 -14.01 -23.41
C LEU A 95 -6.12 -14.75 -24.45
N SER A 96 -5.85 -14.09 -25.58
CA SER A 96 -4.92 -14.63 -26.57
C SER A 96 -3.48 -14.55 -26.08
N ALA A 97 -2.60 -15.40 -26.63
CA ALA A 97 -1.18 -15.41 -26.29
C ALA A 97 -0.50 -14.06 -26.59
N ASP A 98 -0.90 -13.40 -27.68
CA ASP A 98 -0.35 -12.09 -28.04
C ASP A 98 -0.72 -11.02 -27.02
N VAL A 99 -1.97 -11.01 -26.55
CA VAL A 99 -2.41 -10.08 -25.52
C VAL A 99 -1.66 -10.34 -24.23
N MET A 100 -1.50 -11.59 -23.83
CA MET A 100 -0.76 -11.96 -22.63
C MET A 100 0.68 -11.46 -22.68
N ARG A 101 1.35 -11.62 -23.83
CA ARG A 101 2.72 -11.15 -24.00
C ARG A 101 2.80 -9.62 -23.90
N ARG A 102 1.89 -8.90 -24.55
CA ARG A 102 1.87 -7.43 -24.49
C ARG A 102 1.64 -6.91 -23.08
N VAL A 103 0.76 -7.53 -22.32
CA VAL A 103 0.51 -7.16 -20.94
C VAL A 103 1.76 -7.39 -20.09
N SER A 104 2.43 -8.53 -20.27
CA SER A 104 3.67 -8.84 -19.57
C SER A 104 4.77 -7.81 -19.86
N GLU A 105 4.95 -7.43 -21.12
CA GLU A 105 5.95 -6.45 -21.52
C GLU A 105 5.65 -5.07 -20.91
N ARG A 106 4.39 -4.64 -20.94
CA ARG A 106 4.00 -3.33 -20.40
C ARG A 106 4.06 -3.27 -18.88
N ALA A 107 3.74 -4.37 -18.22
CA ALA A 107 3.77 -4.42 -16.77
C ALA A 107 5.20 -4.32 -16.20
N GLY A 108 6.21 -4.82 -16.95
CA GLY A 108 7.59 -4.74 -16.51
C GLY A 108 7.84 -5.35 -15.13
N GLY A 109 7.06 -6.37 -14.76
CA GLY A 109 7.14 -7.00 -13.45
C GLY A 109 6.38 -6.29 -12.35
N VAL A 110 5.69 -5.18 -12.64
CA VAL A 110 4.86 -4.45 -11.68
C VAL A 110 3.41 -4.86 -11.85
N PRO A 111 2.74 -5.37 -10.80
CA PRO A 111 1.33 -5.74 -10.90
C PRO A 111 0.47 -4.50 -11.15
N LEU A 112 -0.33 -4.57 -12.19
CA LEU A 112 -1.31 -3.53 -12.49
C LEU A 112 -2.70 -4.01 -12.09
N CYS A 113 -3.61 -3.07 -11.83
CA CYS A 113 -5.01 -3.42 -11.68
C CYS A 113 -5.47 -4.19 -12.92
N PRO A 114 -6.17 -5.33 -12.79
CA PRO A 114 -6.60 -6.11 -13.96
C PRO A 114 -7.36 -5.30 -15.00
N ARG A 115 -8.09 -4.28 -14.57
CA ARG A 115 -8.81 -3.39 -15.47
C ARG A 115 -7.85 -2.57 -16.33
N ASP A 116 -6.76 -2.09 -15.75
CA ASP A 116 -5.75 -1.30 -16.45
C ASP A 116 -4.92 -2.18 -17.38
N ALA A 117 -4.65 -3.43 -16.97
CA ALA A 117 -3.84 -4.37 -17.73
C ALA A 117 -4.54 -4.84 -19.00
N VAL A 118 -5.88 -4.88 -19.04
CA VAL A 118 -6.65 -5.41 -20.17
C VAL A 118 -7.42 -4.36 -20.96
N SER A 119 -7.32 -3.11 -20.59
CA SER A 119 -7.99 -2.00 -21.28
C SER A 119 -7.11 -1.36 -22.41
#